data_ecf93feef0aba6214a955b420f0037f5
#
_entry.id   ecf93feef0aba6214a955b420f0037f5
#
_cell.length_a   1.000
_cell.length_b   1.000
_cell.length_c   1.000
_cell.angle_alpha   90.00
_cell.angle_beta   90.00
_cell.angle_gamma   90.00
#
_symmetry.space_group_name_H-M   'P 1'
#
loop_
_entity.id
_entity.type
_entity.pdbx_description
1 polymer ?
#
loop_
_entity_poly.entity_id
_entity_poly.type
_entity_poly.pdbx_seq_one_letter_code
_entity_poly.pdbx_strand_id
1 'polypeptide(L)'
;MMRFLVLAGYFELTIYLHLSGKLNQYINMHYSYLAYISMVLSFILAVVQLYIWMKQVKTHSHLNGRLAKVTSLALLAIPIVVGLTFPTVSLDSQTVSAKGYHFPLSEGTDQAIQTSEGTTSQYLKPDTSSYFSKTAYEKEMRTAADQYLSQDSIQITNENYMEVMEAIYDYPDEFEDKTVQFTGFVYNDPSHANSQFLFRFGIIHCIADSGVYGLLTKGNTRQYENNTWITAKGKLVNHYHKELKQNLPTLEIESFTKVDKPENPYVYRAF
;
A
#
# COMPACT_ATOMS: atom_id res chain seq x y z
N MET A 1 8.58 36.45 -6.97
CA MET A 1 9.69 35.51 -6.78
C MET A 1 9.28 34.27 -5.98
N MET A 2 8.73 34.38 -4.75
CA MET A 2 8.40 33.20 -3.92
C MET A 2 7.43 32.19 -4.54
N ARG A 3 6.37 32.64 -5.23
CA ARG A 3 5.45 31.75 -5.93
C ARG A 3 6.14 30.96 -7.04
N PHE A 4 7.05 31.59 -7.76
CA PHE A 4 7.89 30.91 -8.75
C PHE A 4 8.74 29.80 -8.12
N LEU A 5 9.41 30.10 -6.99
CA LEU A 5 10.24 29.10 -6.29
C LEU A 5 9.45 27.87 -5.83
N VAL A 6 8.23 28.06 -5.34
CA VAL A 6 7.36 26.94 -4.94
C VAL A 6 6.98 26.08 -6.15
N LEU A 7 6.58 26.69 -7.28
CA LEU A 7 6.20 25.96 -8.48
C LEU A 7 7.38 25.24 -9.12
N ALA A 8 8.56 25.90 -9.15
CA ALA A 8 9.80 25.29 -9.61
C ALA A 8 10.19 24.10 -8.72
N GLY A 9 10.06 24.26 -7.39
CA GLY A 9 10.35 23.17 -6.44
C GLY A 9 9.43 21.96 -6.62
N TYR A 10 8.13 22.13 -6.89
CA TYR A 10 7.24 21.02 -7.23
C TYR A 10 7.64 20.34 -8.55
N PHE A 11 8.02 21.12 -9.54
CA PHE A 11 8.52 20.58 -10.81
C PHE A 11 9.79 19.74 -10.59
N GLU A 12 10.77 20.28 -9.84
CA GLU A 12 12.02 19.58 -9.53
C GLU A 12 11.76 18.30 -8.70
N LEU A 13 10.88 18.36 -7.70
CA LEU A 13 10.51 17.19 -6.91
C LEU A 13 9.89 16.10 -7.78
N THR A 14 8.97 16.48 -8.67
CA THR A 14 8.29 15.50 -9.53
C THR A 14 9.27 14.87 -10.53
N ILE A 15 10.15 15.65 -11.13
CA ILE A 15 11.23 15.14 -12.00
C ILE A 15 12.15 14.21 -11.21
N TYR A 16 12.58 14.61 -10.03
CA TYR A 16 13.45 13.79 -9.19
C TYR A 16 12.81 12.42 -8.90
N LEU A 17 11.53 12.38 -8.51
CA LEU A 17 10.83 11.12 -8.25
C LEU A 17 10.72 10.21 -9.50
N HIS A 18 10.52 10.80 -10.68
CA HIS A 18 10.51 10.05 -11.94
C HIS A 18 11.88 9.49 -12.30
N LEU A 19 12.90 10.34 -12.29
CA LEU A 19 14.25 9.94 -12.72
C LEU A 19 14.93 8.98 -11.73
N SER A 20 14.64 9.11 -10.45
CA SER A 20 15.16 8.20 -9.42
C SER A 20 14.41 6.87 -9.32
N GLY A 21 13.32 6.68 -10.08
CA GLY A 21 12.47 5.49 -9.99
C GLY A 21 11.68 5.37 -8.69
N LYS A 22 11.70 6.39 -7.83
CA LYS A 22 11.07 6.34 -6.50
C LYS A 22 9.57 6.63 -6.52
N LEU A 23 9.03 7.06 -7.66
CA LEU A 23 7.61 7.38 -7.78
C LEU A 23 6.71 6.19 -7.40
N ASN A 24 7.15 4.96 -7.73
CA ASN A 24 6.44 3.73 -7.39
C ASN A 24 6.28 3.51 -5.88
N GLN A 25 7.12 4.14 -5.04
CA GLN A 25 6.97 4.06 -3.59
C GLN A 25 5.84 4.95 -3.04
N TYR A 26 5.31 5.84 -3.85
CA TYR A 26 4.29 6.80 -3.46
C TYR A 26 2.93 6.54 -4.11
N ILE A 27 2.93 6.08 -5.36
CA ILE A 27 1.70 5.85 -6.12
C ILE A 27 1.76 4.52 -6.88
N ASN A 28 0.59 3.96 -7.16
CA ASN A 28 0.46 2.89 -8.13
C ASN A 28 0.77 3.44 -9.52
N MET A 29 1.68 2.78 -10.25
CA MET A 29 2.16 3.26 -11.54
C MET A 29 1.09 3.31 -12.65
N HIS A 30 -0.06 2.66 -12.43
CA HIS A 30 -1.26 2.87 -13.25
C HIS A 30 -1.66 4.34 -13.32
N TYR A 31 -1.46 5.09 -12.23
CA TYR A 31 -1.78 6.52 -12.13
C TYR A 31 -0.59 7.44 -12.44
N SER A 32 0.50 6.92 -12.99
CA SER A 32 1.70 7.71 -13.33
C SER A 32 1.41 8.90 -14.25
N TYR A 33 0.39 8.79 -15.11
CA TYR A 33 -0.06 9.88 -15.97
C TYR A 33 -0.46 11.15 -15.21
N LEU A 34 -1.02 11.01 -13.99
CA LEU A 34 -1.36 12.17 -13.14
C LEU A 34 -0.11 12.89 -12.66
N ALA A 35 0.96 12.15 -12.36
CA ALA A 35 2.24 12.74 -11.99
C ALA A 35 2.88 13.47 -13.19
N TYR A 36 2.78 12.94 -14.41
CA TYR A 36 3.22 13.64 -15.63
C TYR A 36 2.42 14.92 -15.88
N ILE A 37 1.09 14.88 -15.73
CA ILE A 37 0.24 16.07 -15.85
C ILE A 37 0.65 17.12 -14.81
N SER A 38 0.85 16.72 -13.56
CA SER A 38 1.30 17.60 -12.48
C SER A 38 2.66 18.24 -12.79
N MET A 39 3.60 17.46 -13.30
CA MET A 39 4.92 17.94 -13.72
C MET A 39 4.82 19.00 -14.82
N VAL A 40 4.09 18.74 -15.89
CA VAL A 40 3.90 19.67 -17.01
C VAL A 40 3.19 20.95 -16.56
N LEU A 41 2.14 20.80 -15.76
CA LEU A 41 1.38 21.93 -15.23
C LEU A 41 2.24 22.82 -14.31
N SER A 42 3.03 22.21 -13.42
CA SER A 42 3.94 22.93 -12.53
C SER A 42 4.99 23.72 -13.34
N PHE A 43 5.52 23.12 -14.39
CA PHE A 43 6.47 23.80 -15.29
C PHE A 43 5.82 25.01 -15.98
N ILE A 44 4.66 24.83 -16.61
CA ILE A 44 3.95 25.91 -17.30
C ILE A 44 3.65 27.06 -16.33
N LEU A 45 3.13 26.74 -15.14
CA LEU A 45 2.82 27.73 -14.13
C LEU A 45 4.06 28.45 -13.60
N ALA A 46 5.20 27.74 -13.45
CA ALA A 46 6.47 28.35 -13.09
C ALA A 46 6.92 29.37 -14.15
N VAL A 47 6.85 29.00 -15.45
CA VAL A 47 7.22 29.89 -16.55
C VAL A 47 6.30 31.13 -16.58
N VAL A 48 5.00 30.95 -16.44
CA VAL A 48 4.04 32.06 -16.36
C VAL A 48 4.35 32.97 -15.16
N GLN A 49 4.65 32.38 -14.00
CA GLN A 49 4.97 33.16 -12.79
C GLN A 49 6.31 33.90 -12.92
N LEU A 50 7.29 33.32 -13.62
CA LEU A 50 8.55 33.97 -13.96
C LEU A 50 8.31 35.18 -14.88
N TYR A 51 7.49 35.01 -15.91
CA TYR A 51 7.11 36.10 -16.82
C TYR A 51 6.41 37.26 -16.07
N ILE A 52 5.44 36.95 -15.22
CA ILE A 52 4.72 37.92 -14.38
C ILE A 52 5.71 38.70 -13.48
N TRP A 53 6.68 37.98 -12.89
CA TRP A 53 7.70 38.58 -12.04
C TRP A 53 8.65 39.50 -12.84
N MET A 54 9.13 39.07 -14.00
CA MET A 54 10.02 39.89 -14.86
C MET A 54 9.30 41.15 -15.36
N LYS A 55 8.05 41.02 -15.73
CA LYS A 55 7.25 42.17 -16.22
C LYS A 55 6.67 43.05 -15.12
N GLN A 56 6.94 42.70 -13.84
CA GLN A 56 6.42 43.42 -12.66
C GLN A 56 4.90 43.61 -12.70
N VAL A 57 4.17 42.65 -13.25
CA VAL A 57 2.70 42.71 -13.34
C VAL A 57 2.12 42.68 -11.92
N LYS A 58 1.27 43.65 -11.62
CA LYS A 58 0.56 43.70 -10.32
C LYS A 58 -0.41 42.53 -10.24
N THR A 59 -0.17 41.61 -9.31
CA THR A 59 -1.07 40.48 -9.04
C THR A 59 -1.86 40.75 -7.75
N HIS A 60 -3.15 40.52 -7.80
CA HIS A 60 -3.98 40.53 -6.59
C HIS A 60 -3.72 39.30 -5.74
N SER A 61 -3.61 39.51 -4.45
CA SER A 61 -3.53 38.42 -3.46
C SER A 61 -4.76 38.50 -2.55
N HIS A 62 -5.51 37.42 -2.44
CA HIS A 62 -6.64 37.33 -1.51
C HIS A 62 -6.19 37.19 -0.03
N LEU A 63 -4.90 36.99 0.21
CA LEU A 63 -4.38 36.91 1.56
C LEU A 63 -4.07 38.32 2.10
N ASN A 64 -4.82 38.72 3.11
CA ASN A 64 -4.64 39.99 3.81
C ASN A 64 -3.70 39.77 5.00
N GLY A 65 -2.54 40.43 4.99
CA GLY A 65 -1.55 40.37 6.05
C GLY A 65 -0.29 39.57 5.71
N ARG A 66 0.83 39.99 6.33
CA ARG A 66 2.13 39.36 6.12
C ARG A 66 2.19 37.95 6.69
N LEU A 67 1.61 37.74 7.86
CA LEU A 67 1.60 36.43 8.53
C LEU A 67 0.87 35.39 7.67
N ALA A 68 -0.32 35.70 7.16
CA ALA A 68 -1.09 34.79 6.30
C ALA A 68 -0.34 34.41 5.02
N LYS A 69 0.42 35.35 4.44
CA LYS A 69 1.26 35.07 3.26
C LYS A 69 2.44 34.16 3.59
N VAL A 70 3.10 34.39 4.71
CA VAL A 70 4.27 33.58 5.13
C VAL A 70 3.82 32.16 5.52
N THR A 71 2.74 32.04 6.29
CA THR A 71 2.24 30.70 6.68
C THR A 71 1.78 29.89 5.48
N SER A 72 1.03 30.50 4.54
CA SER A 72 0.62 29.83 3.29
C SER A 72 1.82 29.37 2.47
N LEU A 73 2.84 30.20 2.34
CA LEU A 73 4.04 29.86 1.62
C LEU A 73 4.82 28.73 2.31
N ALA A 74 4.96 28.80 3.64
CA ALA A 74 5.63 27.77 4.42
C ALA A 74 4.93 26.41 4.28
N LEU A 75 3.59 26.39 4.38
CA LEU A 75 2.80 25.15 4.20
C LEU A 75 2.99 24.53 2.80
N LEU A 76 3.08 25.36 1.76
CA LEU A 76 3.34 24.89 0.41
C LEU A 76 4.79 24.44 0.19
N ALA A 77 5.74 24.98 0.92
CA ALA A 77 7.16 24.61 0.81
C ALA A 77 7.51 23.33 1.59
N ILE A 78 6.78 23.00 2.66
CA ILE A 78 7.06 21.83 3.51
C ILE A 78 7.17 20.53 2.69
N PRO A 79 6.21 20.15 1.79
CA PRO A 79 6.31 18.91 1.02
C PRO A 79 7.55 18.87 0.11
N ILE A 80 7.96 20.02 -0.44
CA ILE A 80 9.15 20.10 -1.28
C ILE A 80 10.40 19.86 -0.45
N VAL A 81 10.53 20.56 0.69
CA VAL A 81 11.67 20.39 1.58
C VAL A 81 11.76 18.95 2.08
N VAL A 82 10.64 18.39 2.57
CA VAL A 82 10.60 17.02 3.06
C VAL A 82 10.96 16.03 1.95
N GLY A 83 10.35 16.17 0.76
CA GLY A 83 10.56 15.23 -0.34
C GLY A 83 11.97 15.26 -0.95
N LEU A 84 12.70 16.39 -0.83
CA LEU A 84 14.06 16.51 -1.34
C LEU A 84 15.14 16.20 -0.29
N THR A 85 14.85 16.42 1.00
CA THR A 85 15.88 16.32 2.07
C THR A 85 15.80 15.03 2.89
N PHE A 86 14.61 14.48 3.07
CA PHE A 86 14.46 13.27 3.86
C PHE A 86 14.54 12.01 2.99
N PRO A 87 15.24 10.96 3.47
CA PRO A 87 15.25 9.68 2.78
C PRO A 87 13.86 9.06 2.78
N THR A 88 13.50 8.42 1.68
CA THR A 88 12.30 7.58 1.63
C THR A 88 12.46 6.37 2.53
N VAL A 89 11.56 6.22 3.49
CA VAL A 89 11.47 5.05 4.36
C VAL A 89 10.29 4.20 3.89
N SER A 90 10.54 2.93 3.63
CA SER A 90 9.46 2.01 3.29
C SER A 90 8.67 1.61 4.53
N LEU A 91 7.37 1.37 4.32
CA LEU A 91 6.50 0.82 5.35
C LEU A 91 7.02 -0.55 5.83
N ASP A 92 6.88 -0.81 7.10
CA ASP A 92 7.43 -1.98 7.77
C ASP A 92 6.52 -2.50 8.90
N SER A 93 7.03 -3.44 9.71
CA SER A 93 6.30 -4.01 10.84
C SER A 93 5.84 -2.98 11.88
N GLN A 94 6.56 -1.86 12.05
CA GLN A 94 6.13 -0.78 12.96
C GLN A 94 4.85 -0.11 12.44
N THR A 95 4.76 0.05 11.12
CA THR A 95 3.54 0.57 10.48
C THR A 95 2.37 -0.40 10.66
N VAL A 96 2.61 -1.71 10.54
CA VAL A 96 1.58 -2.74 10.83
C VAL A 96 1.10 -2.63 12.27
N SER A 97 2.02 -2.53 13.23
CA SER A 97 1.68 -2.38 14.66
C SER A 97 0.90 -1.09 14.95
N ALA A 98 1.19 -0.01 14.24
CA ALA A 98 0.55 1.30 14.45
C ALA A 98 -0.82 1.41 13.77
N LYS A 99 -0.97 0.87 12.55
CA LYS A 99 -2.22 0.93 11.78
C LYS A 99 -3.17 -0.23 12.08
N GLY A 100 -2.66 -1.33 12.63
CA GLY A 100 -3.36 -2.60 12.68
C GLY A 100 -3.35 -3.32 11.34
N TYR A 101 -3.86 -4.54 11.33
CA TYR A 101 -4.09 -5.33 10.12
C TYR A 101 -5.52 -5.89 10.15
N HIS A 102 -6.11 -6.06 8.97
CA HIS A 102 -7.44 -6.59 8.83
C HIS A 102 -7.49 -7.49 7.60
N PHE A 103 -8.10 -8.66 7.76
CA PHE A 103 -8.35 -9.56 6.63
C PHE A 103 -9.76 -9.32 6.12
N PRO A 104 -9.93 -8.89 4.86
CA PRO A 104 -11.25 -8.77 4.25
C PRO A 104 -11.77 -10.18 3.96
N LEU A 105 -12.39 -10.81 4.94
CA LEU A 105 -13.10 -12.08 4.75
C LEU A 105 -14.50 -11.79 4.23
N SER A 106 -15.01 -12.67 3.36
CA SER A 106 -16.33 -12.56 2.74
C SER A 106 -17.46 -12.33 3.76
N GLU A 107 -18.50 -11.64 3.35
CA GLU A 107 -19.65 -11.24 4.14
C GLU A 107 -20.31 -12.40 4.90
N GLY A 108 -19.95 -12.57 6.12
CA GLY A 108 -20.54 -13.47 7.10
C GLY A 108 -20.18 -13.05 8.53
N THR A 109 -19.20 -12.20 8.65
CA THR A 109 -18.65 -11.71 9.90
C THR A 109 -18.56 -10.18 9.95
N ASP A 110 -19.66 -9.50 9.60
CA ASP A 110 -19.84 -8.05 9.86
C ASP A 110 -19.93 -7.71 11.35
N GLN A 111 -19.41 -8.57 12.22
CA GLN A 111 -19.13 -8.17 13.59
C GLN A 111 -17.78 -7.48 13.58
N ALA A 112 -17.85 -6.14 13.38
CA ALA A 112 -16.75 -5.26 13.72
C ALA A 112 -16.09 -5.76 15.01
N ILE A 113 -14.85 -6.23 14.89
CA ILE A 113 -14.02 -6.41 16.07
C ILE A 113 -13.82 -4.99 16.61
N GLN A 114 -14.64 -4.61 17.57
CA GLN A 114 -14.38 -3.48 18.43
C GLN A 114 -13.15 -3.88 19.24
N THR A 115 -11.98 -3.68 18.66
CA THR A 115 -10.76 -3.63 19.43
C THR A 115 -10.91 -2.43 20.35
N SER A 116 -10.97 -2.72 21.64
CA SER A 116 -10.95 -1.76 22.72
C SER A 116 -9.91 -0.67 22.45
N GLU A 117 -10.39 0.57 22.48
CA GLU A 117 -9.64 1.81 22.57
C GLU A 117 -8.71 2.19 21.41
N GLY A 118 -9.25 2.92 20.43
CA GLY A 118 -8.49 3.95 19.74
C GLY A 118 -7.82 3.56 18.42
N THR A 119 -7.84 2.33 17.96
CA THR A 119 -7.28 1.95 16.65
C THR A 119 -8.38 1.98 15.59
N THR A 120 -8.28 2.92 14.68
CA THR A 120 -9.15 2.98 13.50
C THR A 120 -8.75 1.84 12.58
N SER A 121 -9.56 0.78 12.51
CA SER A 121 -9.36 -0.30 11.53
C SER A 121 -9.54 0.29 10.13
N GLN A 122 -8.46 0.36 9.37
CA GLN A 122 -8.53 0.82 7.99
C GLN A 122 -8.98 -0.37 7.14
N TYR A 123 -10.20 -0.30 6.59
CA TYR A 123 -10.71 -1.30 5.68
C TYR A 123 -9.83 -1.36 4.43
N LEU A 124 -9.29 -2.54 4.15
CA LEU A 124 -8.47 -2.78 2.97
C LEU A 124 -9.31 -3.01 1.70
N LYS A 125 -10.62 -3.15 1.83
CA LYS A 125 -11.51 -3.14 0.65
C LYS A 125 -11.47 -1.75 0.02
N PRO A 126 -11.03 -1.63 -1.24
CA PRO A 126 -11.12 -0.36 -1.92
C PRO A 126 -12.60 0.07 -1.95
N ASP A 127 -12.87 1.32 -1.66
CA ASP A 127 -14.19 1.90 -1.92
C ASP A 127 -14.35 2.00 -3.44
N THR A 128 -14.82 0.90 -4.04
CA THR A 128 -15.09 0.80 -5.47
C THR A 128 -16.53 1.20 -5.79
N SER A 129 -17.28 1.67 -4.81
CA SER A 129 -18.72 1.95 -4.92
C SER A 129 -19.09 2.94 -6.03
N SER A 130 -18.14 3.79 -6.45
CA SER A 130 -18.37 4.76 -7.54
C SER A 130 -18.04 4.23 -8.94
N TYR A 131 -17.23 3.16 -9.07
CA TYR A 131 -16.76 2.64 -10.37
C TYR A 131 -17.12 1.17 -10.61
N PHE A 132 -17.21 0.36 -9.55
CA PHE A 132 -17.58 -1.04 -9.64
C PHE A 132 -18.79 -1.31 -8.76
N SER A 133 -19.84 -1.83 -9.33
CA SER A 133 -20.90 -2.42 -8.51
C SER A 133 -20.36 -3.63 -7.76
N LYS A 134 -20.91 -3.94 -6.58
CA LYS A 134 -20.57 -5.14 -5.79
C LYS A 134 -20.55 -6.40 -6.68
N THR A 135 -21.54 -6.53 -7.56
CA THR A 135 -21.65 -7.63 -8.54
C THR A 135 -20.51 -7.67 -9.56
N ALA A 136 -19.95 -6.53 -9.96
CA ALA A 136 -18.81 -6.51 -10.87
C ALA A 136 -17.54 -6.98 -10.16
N TYR A 137 -17.32 -6.52 -8.94
CA TYR A 137 -16.20 -6.96 -8.10
C TYR A 137 -16.27 -8.47 -7.81
N GLU A 138 -17.43 -8.98 -7.37
CA GLU A 138 -17.64 -10.40 -7.10
C GLU A 138 -17.37 -11.27 -8.36
N LYS A 139 -17.81 -10.80 -9.52
CA LYS A 139 -17.55 -11.49 -10.78
C LYS A 139 -16.06 -11.49 -11.14
N GLU A 140 -15.37 -10.39 -10.94
CA GLU A 140 -13.94 -10.27 -11.20
C GLU A 140 -13.15 -11.18 -10.26
N MET A 141 -13.42 -11.13 -8.96
CA MET A 141 -12.78 -12.00 -7.97
C MET A 141 -13.07 -13.47 -8.19
N ARG A 142 -14.31 -13.82 -8.61
CA ARG A 142 -14.64 -15.21 -8.98
C ARG A 142 -13.83 -15.67 -10.18
N THR A 143 -13.70 -14.82 -11.20
CA THR A 143 -12.90 -15.15 -12.39
C THR A 143 -11.42 -15.36 -12.03
N ALA A 144 -10.87 -14.50 -11.19
CA ALA A 144 -9.51 -14.64 -10.69
C ALA A 144 -9.37 -15.94 -9.87
N ALA A 145 -10.28 -16.19 -8.94
CA ALA A 145 -10.26 -17.40 -8.13
C ALA A 145 -10.30 -18.66 -9.00
N ASP A 146 -11.20 -18.75 -9.97
CA ASP A 146 -11.31 -19.90 -10.88
C ASP A 146 -10.00 -20.17 -11.65
N GLN A 147 -9.31 -19.10 -12.06
CA GLN A 147 -8.01 -19.21 -12.74
C GLN A 147 -6.96 -19.86 -11.83
N TYR A 148 -6.86 -19.43 -10.56
CA TYR A 148 -5.88 -19.96 -9.62
C TYR A 148 -6.29 -21.32 -9.05
N LEU A 149 -7.58 -21.57 -8.85
CA LEU A 149 -8.10 -22.87 -8.39
C LEU A 149 -7.83 -24.00 -9.38
N SER A 150 -7.68 -23.69 -10.66
CA SER A 150 -7.28 -24.68 -11.69
C SER A 150 -5.84 -25.19 -11.53
N GLN A 151 -5.01 -24.51 -10.72
CA GLN A 151 -3.60 -24.83 -10.51
C GLN A 151 -3.42 -25.63 -9.21
N ASP A 152 -2.55 -26.63 -9.21
CA ASP A 152 -2.20 -27.38 -7.99
C ASP A 152 -1.21 -26.58 -7.10
N SER A 153 -0.38 -25.76 -7.73
CA SER A 153 0.59 -24.91 -7.04
C SER A 153 0.56 -23.50 -7.62
N ILE A 154 0.32 -22.52 -6.76
CA ILE A 154 0.14 -21.12 -7.13
C ILE A 154 1.42 -20.37 -6.79
N GLN A 155 2.08 -19.83 -7.80
CA GLN A 155 3.22 -18.95 -7.63
C GLN A 155 2.71 -17.50 -7.53
N ILE A 156 2.81 -16.91 -6.35
CA ILE A 156 2.41 -15.52 -6.12
C ILE A 156 3.61 -14.61 -6.36
N THR A 157 3.53 -13.81 -7.41
CA THR A 157 4.57 -12.86 -7.86
C THR A 157 4.21 -11.44 -7.42
N ASN A 158 5.06 -10.45 -7.74
CA ASN A 158 4.73 -9.06 -7.46
C ASN A 158 3.49 -8.56 -8.19
N GLU A 159 3.26 -9.08 -9.40
CA GLU A 159 2.22 -8.64 -10.32
C GLU A 159 0.83 -9.15 -9.91
N ASN A 160 0.74 -10.40 -9.43
CA ASN A 160 -0.54 -11.03 -9.08
C ASN A 160 -0.77 -11.10 -7.55
N TYR A 161 0.11 -10.49 -6.75
CA TYR A 161 0.11 -10.66 -5.30
C TYR A 161 -1.22 -10.29 -4.66
N MET A 162 -1.71 -9.08 -4.96
CA MET A 162 -2.94 -8.57 -4.34
C MET A 162 -4.16 -9.35 -4.83
N GLU A 163 -4.24 -9.63 -6.12
CA GLU A 163 -5.32 -10.40 -6.73
C GLU A 163 -5.46 -11.80 -6.12
N VAL A 164 -4.33 -12.52 -6.00
CA VAL A 164 -4.34 -13.88 -5.40
C VAL A 164 -4.69 -13.81 -3.91
N MET A 165 -4.14 -12.84 -3.16
CA MET A 165 -4.46 -12.71 -1.74
C MET A 165 -5.94 -12.36 -1.54
N GLU A 166 -6.51 -11.46 -2.34
CA GLU A 166 -7.94 -11.12 -2.29
C GLU A 166 -8.79 -12.36 -2.63
N ALA A 167 -8.43 -13.13 -3.66
CA ALA A 167 -9.12 -14.37 -4.00
C ALA A 167 -9.08 -15.42 -2.85
N ILE A 168 -7.93 -15.59 -2.20
CA ILE A 168 -7.79 -16.47 -1.04
C ILE A 168 -8.67 -15.99 0.14
N TYR A 169 -8.78 -14.67 0.36
CA TYR A 169 -9.60 -14.13 1.43
C TYR A 169 -11.10 -14.24 1.15
N ASP A 170 -11.50 -14.09 -0.11
CA ASP A 170 -12.91 -14.17 -0.50
C ASP A 170 -13.42 -15.62 -0.60
N TYR A 171 -12.54 -16.57 -0.92
CA TYR A 171 -12.87 -17.99 -1.11
C TYR A 171 -11.96 -18.94 -0.31
N PRO A 172 -11.76 -18.74 0.99
CA PRO A 172 -10.73 -19.47 1.76
C PRO A 172 -10.93 -20.99 1.76
N ASP A 173 -12.17 -21.46 1.77
CA ASP A 173 -12.47 -22.90 1.78
C ASP A 173 -12.17 -23.58 0.43
N GLU A 174 -12.28 -22.83 -0.69
CA GLU A 174 -11.97 -23.38 -2.02
C GLU A 174 -10.46 -23.46 -2.27
N PHE A 175 -9.68 -22.61 -1.59
CA PHE A 175 -8.21 -22.63 -1.65
C PHE A 175 -7.59 -23.59 -0.64
N GLU A 176 -8.36 -24.28 0.21
CA GLU A 176 -7.85 -25.27 1.15
C GLU A 176 -7.06 -26.35 0.42
N ASP A 177 -5.97 -26.82 1.01
CA ASP A 177 -5.00 -27.78 0.43
C ASP A 177 -4.22 -27.32 -0.81
N LYS A 178 -4.46 -26.14 -1.35
CA LYS A 178 -3.63 -25.60 -2.44
C LYS A 178 -2.24 -25.25 -1.91
N THR A 179 -1.23 -25.56 -2.72
CA THR A 179 0.14 -25.15 -2.43
C THR A 179 0.38 -23.74 -2.96
N VAL A 180 0.86 -22.83 -2.11
CA VAL A 180 1.22 -21.48 -2.52
C VAL A 180 2.66 -21.17 -2.17
N GLN A 181 3.28 -20.30 -2.98
CA GLN A 181 4.62 -19.79 -2.72
C GLN A 181 4.62 -18.27 -2.93
N PHE A 182 5.13 -17.53 -1.94
CA PHE A 182 5.24 -16.07 -2.03
C PHE A 182 6.35 -15.51 -1.15
N THR A 183 6.71 -14.25 -1.41
CA THR A 183 7.73 -13.51 -0.67
C THR A 183 7.09 -12.38 0.12
N GLY A 184 7.47 -12.25 1.38
CA GLY A 184 7.02 -11.17 2.26
C GLY A 184 7.98 -10.91 3.41
N PHE A 185 7.66 -9.92 4.23
CA PHE A 185 8.38 -9.68 5.48
C PHE A 185 7.65 -10.31 6.67
N VAL A 186 8.43 -10.79 7.61
CA VAL A 186 7.92 -11.39 8.86
C VAL A 186 7.35 -10.29 9.76
N TYR A 187 6.17 -10.54 10.28
CA TYR A 187 5.55 -9.78 11.34
C TYR A 187 5.13 -10.71 12.48
N ASN A 188 5.76 -10.53 13.64
CA ASN A 188 5.37 -11.21 14.87
C ASN A 188 4.40 -10.30 15.62
N ASP A 189 3.18 -10.74 15.79
CA ASP A 189 2.14 -9.93 16.46
C ASP A 189 2.46 -9.79 17.96
N PRO A 190 2.68 -8.56 18.46
CA PRO A 190 2.95 -8.35 19.88
C PRO A 190 1.75 -8.61 20.77
N SER A 191 0.53 -8.50 20.22
CA SER A 191 -0.72 -8.71 20.94
C SER A 191 -1.08 -10.18 21.03
N HIS A 192 -0.58 -11.01 20.12
CA HIS A 192 -0.88 -12.41 19.97
C HIS A 192 0.41 -13.23 19.83
N ALA A 193 1.05 -13.53 20.95
CA ALA A 193 2.40 -14.09 21.06
C ALA A 193 2.67 -15.37 20.26
N ASN A 194 1.63 -16.00 19.71
CA ASN A 194 1.72 -17.21 18.90
C ASN A 194 1.43 -16.99 17.42
N SER A 195 1.18 -15.73 17.02
CA SER A 195 0.79 -15.40 15.66
C SER A 195 1.96 -14.73 14.93
N GLN A 196 2.41 -15.37 13.86
CA GLN A 196 3.38 -14.83 12.93
C GLN A 196 2.73 -14.73 11.56
N PHE A 197 2.92 -13.61 10.92
CA PHE A 197 2.40 -13.33 9.59
C PHE A 197 3.55 -13.09 8.62
N LEU A 198 3.28 -13.40 7.38
CA LEU A 198 4.14 -13.02 6.27
C LEU A 198 3.37 -12.02 5.41
N PHE A 199 3.80 -10.75 5.44
CA PHE A 199 3.10 -9.63 4.85
C PHE A 199 3.87 -8.92 3.74
N ARG A 200 3.12 -8.27 2.86
CA ARG A 200 3.59 -7.16 2.01
C ARG A 200 2.61 -6.00 2.07
N PHE A 201 3.14 -4.80 1.90
CA PHE A 201 2.27 -3.63 1.73
C PHE A 201 1.79 -3.55 0.28
N GLY A 202 0.47 -3.53 0.12
CA GLY A 202 -0.20 -3.30 -1.16
C GLY A 202 -0.61 -1.83 -1.28
N ILE A 203 -0.35 -1.23 -2.44
CA ILE A 203 -0.77 0.13 -2.79
C ILE A 203 -1.90 0.02 -3.81
N ILE A 204 -3.06 0.60 -3.49
CA ILE A 204 -4.21 0.65 -4.40
C ILE A 204 -4.05 1.84 -5.35
N HIS A 205 -4.09 3.07 -4.83
CA HIS A 205 -3.88 4.30 -5.60
C HIS A 205 -2.57 4.99 -5.20
N CYS A 206 -2.37 5.19 -3.90
CA CYS A 206 -1.18 5.85 -3.35
C CYS A 206 -0.81 5.28 -1.98
N ILE A 207 0.35 5.68 -1.47
CA ILE A 207 0.86 5.20 -0.16
C ILE A 207 -0.10 5.48 1.01
N ALA A 208 -0.96 6.47 0.90
CA ALA A 208 -1.93 6.81 1.95
C ALA A 208 -3.03 5.76 2.10
N ASP A 209 -3.40 5.07 1.02
CA ASP A 209 -4.39 3.99 1.02
C ASP A 209 -3.75 2.59 1.03
N SER A 210 -2.45 2.51 1.37
CA SER A 210 -1.75 1.24 1.48
C SER A 210 -2.26 0.41 2.66
N GLY A 211 -2.34 -0.88 2.44
CA GLY A 211 -2.66 -1.87 3.45
C GLY A 211 -1.70 -3.07 3.42
N VAL A 212 -1.78 -3.95 4.41
CA VAL A 212 -1.01 -5.17 4.42
C VAL A 212 -1.80 -6.34 3.88
N TYR A 213 -1.16 -7.12 3.02
CA TYR A 213 -1.67 -8.34 2.43
C TYR A 213 -0.71 -9.49 2.74
N GLY A 214 -1.23 -10.65 3.09
CA GLY A 214 -0.43 -11.83 3.39
C GLY A 214 -1.19 -12.85 4.21
N LEU A 215 -0.50 -13.81 4.76
CA LEU A 215 -1.11 -14.95 5.44
C LEU A 215 -0.53 -15.13 6.85
N LEU A 216 -1.37 -15.65 7.73
CA LEU A 216 -0.90 -16.23 8.97
C LEU A 216 0.00 -17.43 8.61
N THR A 217 1.09 -17.62 9.33
CA THR A 217 1.99 -18.73 9.09
C THR A 217 2.01 -19.69 10.26
N LYS A 218 2.05 -20.99 9.94
CA LYS A 218 2.20 -22.07 10.89
C LYS A 218 3.40 -22.92 10.48
N GLY A 219 4.29 -23.18 11.45
CA GLY A 219 5.53 -23.89 11.19
C GLY A 219 6.72 -23.31 11.95
N ASN A 220 7.93 -23.69 11.60
CA ASN A 220 9.14 -23.34 12.34
C ASN A 220 9.77 -22.00 11.90
N THR A 221 8.96 -20.95 11.70
CA THR A 221 9.45 -19.62 11.24
C THR A 221 9.75 -18.65 12.36
N ARG A 222 9.39 -18.95 13.61
CA ARG A 222 9.56 -18.06 14.76
C ARG A 222 11.00 -17.63 15.07
N GLN A 223 11.97 -18.25 14.42
CA GLN A 223 13.38 -17.86 14.51
C GLN A 223 13.70 -16.53 13.79
N TYR A 224 12.73 -15.97 13.03
CA TYR A 224 12.94 -14.74 12.30
C TYR A 224 12.34 -13.55 13.02
N GLU A 225 13.14 -12.50 13.10
CA GLU A 225 12.73 -11.21 13.63
C GLU A 225 11.81 -10.46 12.65
N ASN A 226 11.07 -9.48 13.18
CA ASN A 226 10.28 -8.57 12.38
C ASN A 226 11.11 -7.95 11.24
N ASN A 227 10.47 -7.73 10.10
CA ASN A 227 11.09 -7.18 8.89
C ASN A 227 12.13 -8.10 8.21
N THR A 228 12.33 -9.34 8.68
CA THR A 228 13.09 -10.33 7.91
C THR A 228 12.27 -10.72 6.67
N TRP A 229 12.89 -10.65 5.50
CA TRP A 229 12.27 -11.07 4.25
C TRP A 229 12.50 -12.55 4.00
N ILE A 230 11.44 -13.27 3.72
CA ILE A 230 11.48 -14.70 3.39
C ILE A 230 10.58 -15.00 2.19
N THR A 231 10.98 -15.96 1.40
CA THR A 231 10.10 -16.66 0.46
C THR A 231 9.65 -17.95 1.12
N ALA A 232 8.37 -18.11 1.30
CA ALA A 232 7.77 -19.29 1.92
C ALA A 232 6.93 -20.06 0.89
N LYS A 233 6.97 -21.38 0.97
CA LYS A 233 6.12 -22.32 0.25
C LYS A 233 5.45 -23.23 1.24
N GLY A 234 4.15 -23.50 1.04
CA GLY A 234 3.39 -24.37 1.91
C GLY A 234 1.97 -24.57 1.43
N LYS A 235 1.22 -25.31 2.20
CA LYS A 235 -0.21 -25.55 1.95
C LYS A 235 -1.08 -24.53 2.65
N LEU A 236 -2.14 -24.13 1.99
CA LEU A 236 -3.20 -23.32 2.59
C LEU A 236 -4.11 -24.23 3.40
N VAL A 237 -4.39 -23.82 4.63
CA VAL A 237 -5.37 -24.43 5.53
C VAL A 237 -6.27 -23.34 6.11
N ASN A 238 -7.54 -23.62 6.23
CA ASN A 238 -8.47 -22.71 6.87
C ASN A 238 -8.50 -23.01 8.36
N HIS A 239 -7.84 -22.19 9.19
CA HIS A 239 -7.65 -22.45 10.61
C HIS A 239 -8.38 -21.44 11.47
N TYR A 240 -9.16 -21.94 12.49
CA TYR A 240 -9.81 -21.08 13.46
C TYR A 240 -8.79 -20.42 14.41
N HIS A 241 -8.66 -19.10 14.28
CA HIS A 241 -7.80 -18.33 15.15
C HIS A 241 -8.57 -17.88 16.39
N LYS A 242 -8.25 -18.48 17.55
CA LYS A 242 -9.00 -18.29 18.80
C LYS A 242 -9.03 -16.83 19.27
N GLU A 243 -7.96 -16.12 19.10
CA GLU A 243 -7.81 -14.75 19.59
C GLU A 243 -8.52 -13.73 18.68
N LEU A 244 -8.50 -13.95 17.37
CA LEU A 244 -9.23 -13.16 16.39
C LEU A 244 -10.67 -13.65 16.18
N LYS A 245 -11.06 -14.77 16.81
CA LYS A 245 -12.41 -15.37 16.79
C LYS A 245 -12.97 -15.60 15.39
N GLN A 246 -12.12 -15.93 14.43
CA GLN A 246 -12.49 -16.17 13.04
C GLN A 246 -11.59 -17.22 12.39
N ASN A 247 -12.09 -17.84 11.32
CA ASN A 247 -11.25 -18.66 10.46
C ASN A 247 -10.36 -17.77 9.62
N LEU A 248 -9.07 -18.11 9.55
CA LEU A 248 -8.09 -17.38 8.73
C LEU A 248 -7.37 -18.33 7.79
N PRO A 249 -7.21 -17.96 6.52
CA PRO A 249 -6.33 -18.67 5.62
C PRO A 249 -4.91 -18.60 6.17
N THR A 250 -4.36 -19.78 6.44
CA THR A 250 -3.07 -19.96 7.11
C THR A 250 -2.17 -20.77 6.21
N LEU A 251 -0.92 -20.34 6.07
CA LEU A 251 0.10 -21.09 5.37
C LEU A 251 0.78 -22.08 6.32
N GLU A 252 0.55 -23.38 6.13
CA GLU A 252 1.37 -24.43 6.74
C GLU A 252 2.67 -24.54 5.93
N ILE A 253 3.76 -23.99 6.49
CA ILE A 253 5.03 -23.86 5.78
C ILE A 253 5.70 -25.20 5.64
N GLU A 254 5.96 -25.60 4.39
CA GLU A 254 6.76 -26.77 4.03
C GLU A 254 8.25 -26.41 3.86
N SER A 255 8.52 -25.25 3.27
CA SER A 255 9.86 -24.75 3.07
C SER A 255 9.88 -23.21 3.04
N PHE A 256 11.00 -22.65 3.45
CA PHE A 256 11.23 -21.20 3.39
C PHE A 256 12.70 -20.89 3.18
N THR A 257 12.96 -19.75 2.55
CA THR A 257 14.32 -19.25 2.30
C THR A 257 14.37 -17.77 2.66
N LYS A 258 15.36 -17.38 3.46
CA LYS A 258 15.63 -15.96 3.72
C LYS A 258 16.14 -15.30 2.44
N VAL A 259 15.58 -14.16 2.11
CA VAL A 259 15.95 -13.36 0.94
C VAL A 259 16.27 -11.94 1.36
N ASP A 260 16.95 -11.22 0.51
CA ASP A 260 17.15 -9.79 0.72
C ASP A 260 15.83 -9.03 0.49
N LYS A 261 15.71 -7.88 1.16
CA LYS A 261 14.57 -6.99 0.94
C LYS A 261 14.56 -6.55 -0.52
N PRO A 262 13.44 -6.73 -1.25
CA PRO A 262 13.31 -6.25 -2.62
C PRO A 262 13.55 -4.74 -2.71
N GLU A 263 14.13 -4.28 -3.82
CA GLU A 263 14.31 -2.85 -4.10
C GLU A 263 12.96 -2.11 -4.03
N ASN A 264 11.92 -2.71 -4.60
CA ASN A 264 10.55 -2.28 -4.39
C ASN A 264 9.82 -3.26 -3.46
N PRO A 265 9.61 -2.90 -2.18
CA PRO A 265 8.99 -3.79 -1.21
C PRO A 265 7.46 -3.84 -1.34
N TYR A 266 6.87 -3.01 -2.18
CA TYR A 266 5.43 -2.90 -2.37
C TYR A 266 4.91 -3.82 -3.47
N VAL A 267 3.62 -4.14 -3.37
CA VAL A 267 2.82 -4.74 -4.44
C VAL A 267 1.68 -3.80 -4.80
N TYR A 268 1.12 -3.96 -5.98
CA TYR A 268 0.15 -3.01 -6.51
C TYR A 268 -1.08 -3.75 -6.99
N ARG A 269 -2.25 -3.10 -6.81
CA ARG A 269 -3.46 -3.59 -7.41
C ARG A 269 -3.36 -3.46 -8.94
N ALA A 270 -3.62 -4.55 -9.65
CA ALA A 270 -3.85 -4.53 -11.08
C ALA A 270 -5.27 -3.95 -11.38
N PHE A 271 -5.41 -3.24 -12.51
CA PHE A 271 -6.66 -2.67 -12.98
C PHE A 271 -6.96 -3.17 -14.38
#